data_7181ba38cfb079b586c4b1961f7c11ac
#
_entry.id   7181ba38cfb079b586c4b1961f7c11ac
#
_cell.length_a   1.000
_cell.length_b   1.000
_cell.length_c   1.000
_cell.angle_alpha   90.00
_cell.angle_beta   90.00
_cell.angle_gamma   90.00
#
_symmetry.space_group_name_H-M   'P 1'
#
loop_
_entity.id
_entity.type
_entity.pdbx_description
1 polymer ?
#
loop_
_entity_poly.entity_id
_entity_poly.type
_entity_poly.pdbx_seq_one_letter_code
_entity_poly.pdbx_strand_id
1 'polypeptide(L)'
;MARDVNRELLELAAFEGEELEAFLPRWLETAKRCQLDDDKIAYALDVYLPQNWDLKYLGVRKMLGAYLRELADIVHTPEMKESGVKILYGILPAIANYYYAAKIAGGDKIFIGFPDLLMVNTLNSFFHAAGPFLNVAEEYGFTYGCRHCPLNKMRLGAYVTGTIAAPDLIWSWGFNCDEGPKTDEMIQGITGKKWNYHVSRVPHDAAFDEREDLMDERLKFMSDQMKLGVKAIEKNCDVTITDEDLAKANKECGRMAFKAEMLTQLCTNANPPVVGGETLTMLQQCLTVPFNTGFKYLEDAIDTLTKEVRAAIKAGEGVMPKDTPKVGFYNLPFCVPWVGKYFRDNGVITGFSSALTHSKLEMSPSRYKDDPWMSAAENWSRNGMCMNLKNEADAMCEKIEICHPDGMILGFFDFDRWLGAQQKIMAKMVTEKTGVPSYYIEADFWDDRDYSPESLKTRIESVCQIIKMRKAQELAKKAAEEAK
;
A
#
# COMPACT_ATOMS: atom_id res chain seq x y z
N MET A 1 -30.88 -0.23 -25.42
CA MET A 1 -30.46 0.82 -24.47
C MET A 1 -28.95 0.97 -24.63
N ALA A 2 -28.43 2.16 -24.53
CA ALA A 2 -26.97 2.34 -24.49
C ALA A 2 -26.40 1.61 -23.24
N ARG A 3 -25.21 1.09 -23.34
CA ARG A 3 -24.48 0.43 -22.22
C ARG A 3 -24.24 1.45 -21.12
N ASP A 4 -24.56 1.11 -19.88
CA ASP A 4 -24.27 1.94 -18.69
C ASP A 4 -23.01 1.39 -18.00
N VAL A 5 -21.86 1.80 -18.49
CA VAL A 5 -20.55 1.33 -18.00
C VAL A 5 -20.30 1.69 -16.52
N ASN A 6 -20.87 2.80 -16.04
CA ASN A 6 -20.74 3.22 -14.65
C ASN A 6 -21.49 2.26 -13.72
N ARG A 7 -22.70 1.88 -14.09
CA ARG A 7 -23.48 0.89 -13.36
C ARG A 7 -22.79 -0.48 -13.38
N GLU A 8 -22.35 -0.93 -14.55
CA GLU A 8 -21.65 -2.21 -14.71
C GLU A 8 -20.38 -2.27 -13.83
N LEU A 9 -19.63 -1.17 -13.72
CA LEU A 9 -18.48 -1.09 -12.84
C LEU A 9 -18.86 -1.26 -11.36
N LEU A 10 -19.92 -0.60 -10.92
CA LEU A 10 -20.39 -0.74 -9.54
C LEU A 10 -20.90 -2.16 -9.24
N GLU A 11 -21.63 -2.78 -10.18
CA GLU A 11 -22.06 -4.17 -10.06
C GLU A 11 -20.86 -5.14 -10.00
N LEU A 12 -19.84 -4.93 -10.84
CA LEU A 12 -18.59 -5.66 -10.76
C LEU A 12 -17.92 -5.48 -9.39
N ALA A 13 -17.94 -4.27 -8.85
CA ALA A 13 -17.39 -3.92 -7.54
C ALA A 13 -18.28 -4.33 -6.35
N ALA A 14 -19.25 -5.22 -6.61
CA ALA A 14 -20.17 -5.80 -5.62
C ALA A 14 -21.08 -4.78 -4.90
N PHE A 15 -21.49 -3.70 -5.58
CA PHE A 15 -22.63 -2.88 -5.17
C PHE A 15 -23.91 -3.51 -5.67
N GLU A 16 -24.92 -3.62 -4.82
CA GLU A 16 -26.18 -4.29 -5.15
C GLU A 16 -27.40 -3.51 -4.65
N GLY A 17 -28.54 -3.67 -5.33
CA GLY A 17 -29.84 -3.18 -4.90
C GLY A 17 -29.87 -1.70 -4.55
N GLU A 18 -30.43 -1.36 -3.39
CA GLU A 18 -30.57 0.02 -2.92
C GLU A 18 -29.21 0.73 -2.72
N GLU A 19 -28.17 0.00 -2.32
CA GLU A 19 -26.84 0.57 -2.13
C GLU A 19 -26.25 1.06 -3.47
N LEU A 20 -26.41 0.28 -4.54
CA LEU A 20 -25.97 0.68 -5.89
C LEU A 20 -26.68 1.95 -6.34
N GLU A 21 -28.02 1.97 -6.23
CA GLU A 21 -28.83 3.12 -6.65
C GLU A 21 -28.47 4.40 -5.86
N ALA A 22 -28.21 4.26 -4.59
CA ALA A 22 -27.82 5.38 -3.72
C ALA A 22 -26.40 5.88 -4.01
N PHE A 23 -25.48 4.99 -4.40
CA PHE A 23 -24.08 5.35 -4.65
C PHE A 23 -23.83 5.85 -6.08
N LEU A 24 -24.59 5.39 -7.07
CA LEU A 24 -24.36 5.69 -8.48
C LEU A 24 -24.29 7.21 -8.79
N PRO A 25 -25.15 8.08 -8.27
CA PRO A 25 -25.03 9.52 -8.52
C PRO A 25 -23.71 10.10 -7.99
N ARG A 26 -23.27 9.62 -6.82
CA ARG A 26 -22.00 10.03 -6.20
C ARG A 26 -20.82 9.52 -7.02
N TRP A 27 -20.89 8.29 -7.52
CA TRP A 27 -19.87 7.73 -8.39
C TRP A 27 -19.72 8.51 -9.70
N LEU A 28 -20.82 8.89 -10.35
CA LEU A 28 -20.79 9.68 -11.59
C LEU A 28 -20.02 11.00 -11.40
N GLU A 29 -20.27 11.70 -10.29
CA GLU A 29 -19.52 12.91 -9.96
C GLU A 29 -18.05 12.61 -9.64
N THR A 30 -17.77 11.50 -8.94
CA THR A 30 -16.41 11.02 -8.65
C THR A 30 -15.65 10.74 -9.95
N ALA A 31 -16.23 9.98 -10.87
CA ALA A 31 -15.64 9.65 -12.14
C ALA A 31 -15.28 10.90 -12.95
N LYS A 32 -16.22 11.85 -13.01
CA LYS A 32 -15.99 13.14 -13.67
C LYS A 32 -14.82 13.91 -13.08
N ARG A 33 -14.73 14.02 -11.75
CA ARG A 33 -13.61 14.71 -11.05
C ARG A 33 -12.28 14.01 -11.24
N CYS A 34 -12.32 12.68 -11.33
CA CYS A 34 -11.16 11.86 -11.61
C CYS A 34 -10.80 11.78 -13.10
N GLN A 35 -11.52 12.51 -13.96
CA GLN A 35 -11.34 12.51 -15.41
C GLN A 35 -11.51 11.10 -16.04
N LEU A 36 -12.37 10.28 -15.44
CA LEU A 36 -12.76 8.96 -15.91
C LEU A 36 -14.02 9.10 -16.75
N ASP A 37 -13.85 9.18 -18.07
CA ASP A 37 -14.96 9.14 -19.04
C ASP A 37 -15.45 7.71 -19.28
N ASP A 38 -16.58 7.57 -19.98
CA ASP A 38 -17.19 6.27 -20.27
C ASP A 38 -16.25 5.35 -21.07
N ASP A 39 -15.39 5.89 -21.93
CA ASP A 39 -14.44 5.10 -22.73
C ASP A 39 -13.35 4.48 -21.82
N LYS A 40 -12.84 5.24 -20.86
CA LYS A 40 -11.86 4.73 -19.87
C LYS A 40 -12.48 3.68 -18.96
N ILE A 41 -13.73 3.90 -18.53
CA ILE A 41 -14.44 2.92 -17.68
C ILE A 41 -14.76 1.67 -18.49
N ALA A 42 -15.19 1.79 -19.75
CA ALA A 42 -15.39 0.65 -20.64
C ALA A 42 -14.09 -0.14 -20.85
N TYR A 43 -12.97 0.55 -21.11
CA TYR A 43 -11.67 -0.09 -21.21
C TYR A 43 -11.27 -0.82 -19.91
N ALA A 44 -11.51 -0.20 -18.76
CA ALA A 44 -11.27 -0.85 -17.48
C ALA A 44 -12.09 -2.13 -17.34
N LEU A 45 -13.38 -2.11 -17.64
CA LEU A 45 -14.28 -3.26 -17.54
C LEU A 45 -13.93 -4.38 -18.52
N ASP A 46 -13.65 -4.04 -19.78
CA ASP A 46 -13.53 -5.02 -20.85
C ASP A 46 -12.11 -5.59 -20.98
N VAL A 47 -11.10 -4.82 -20.56
CA VAL A 47 -9.70 -5.15 -20.81
C VAL A 47 -8.87 -5.12 -19.52
N TYR A 48 -8.80 -3.99 -18.83
CA TYR A 48 -7.78 -3.77 -17.82
C TYR A 48 -8.03 -4.61 -16.55
N LEU A 49 -9.24 -4.56 -16.01
CA LEU A 49 -9.60 -5.34 -14.82
C LEU A 49 -9.56 -6.85 -15.07
N PRO A 50 -10.16 -7.39 -16.16
CA PRO A 50 -10.09 -8.84 -16.42
C PRO A 50 -8.68 -9.38 -16.67
N GLN A 51 -7.78 -8.56 -17.21
CA GLN A 51 -6.41 -8.98 -17.47
C GLN A 51 -5.54 -9.02 -16.21
N ASN A 52 -5.80 -8.12 -15.26
CA ASN A 52 -4.91 -7.88 -14.13
C ASN A 52 -5.42 -8.44 -12.80
N TRP A 53 -6.73 -8.63 -12.62
CA TRP A 53 -7.32 -8.98 -11.34
C TRP A 53 -8.03 -10.33 -11.35
N ASP A 54 -7.99 -11.04 -10.23
CA ASP A 54 -8.68 -12.33 -10.05
C ASP A 54 -10.19 -12.11 -9.77
N LEU A 55 -10.91 -11.51 -10.72
CA LEU A 55 -12.33 -11.09 -10.59
C LEU A 55 -13.31 -12.26 -10.39
N LYS A 56 -12.86 -13.51 -10.56
CA LYS A 56 -13.63 -14.71 -10.19
C LYS A 56 -13.95 -14.74 -8.70
N TYR A 57 -13.10 -14.11 -7.86
CA TYR A 57 -13.31 -14.02 -6.43
C TYR A 57 -14.16 -12.81 -6.07
N LEU A 58 -15.27 -13.06 -5.37
CA LEU A 58 -16.13 -12.00 -4.86
C LEU A 58 -15.38 -11.10 -3.87
N GLY A 59 -14.47 -11.66 -3.07
CA GLY A 59 -13.64 -10.88 -2.15
C GLY A 59 -12.76 -9.85 -2.85
N VAL A 60 -12.21 -10.15 -4.04
CA VAL A 60 -11.47 -9.18 -4.87
C VAL A 60 -12.39 -8.07 -5.38
N ARG A 61 -13.59 -8.42 -5.85
CA ARG A 61 -14.59 -7.45 -6.30
C ARG A 61 -15.06 -6.54 -5.17
N LYS A 62 -15.24 -7.08 -3.95
CA LYS A 62 -15.55 -6.28 -2.75
C LYS A 62 -14.42 -5.35 -2.35
N MET A 63 -13.14 -5.75 -2.51
CA MET A 63 -12.00 -4.85 -2.30
C MET A 63 -12.04 -3.69 -3.28
N LEU A 64 -12.30 -3.94 -4.57
CA LEU A 64 -12.50 -2.88 -5.55
C LEU A 64 -13.60 -1.91 -5.07
N GLY A 65 -14.73 -2.42 -4.62
CA GLY A 65 -15.81 -1.60 -4.08
C GLY A 65 -15.42 -0.75 -2.87
N ALA A 66 -14.59 -1.28 -1.96
CA ALA A 66 -14.06 -0.52 -0.84
C ALA A 66 -13.18 0.66 -1.31
N TYR A 67 -12.32 0.44 -2.29
CA TYR A 67 -11.49 1.51 -2.87
C TYR A 67 -12.33 2.57 -3.59
N LEU A 68 -13.38 2.19 -4.33
CA LEU A 68 -14.24 3.15 -5.02
C LEU A 68 -15.01 4.03 -4.02
N ARG A 69 -15.42 3.49 -2.87
CA ARG A 69 -16.05 4.28 -1.79
C ARG A 69 -15.07 5.31 -1.21
N GLU A 70 -13.84 4.90 -0.94
CA GLU A 70 -12.82 5.79 -0.40
C GLU A 70 -12.40 6.87 -1.42
N LEU A 71 -12.27 6.50 -2.70
CA LEU A 71 -12.02 7.47 -3.77
C LEU A 71 -13.15 8.52 -3.83
N ALA A 72 -14.41 8.08 -3.75
CA ALA A 72 -15.55 8.98 -3.72
C ALA A 72 -15.51 9.90 -2.48
N ASP A 73 -15.15 9.38 -1.31
CA ASP A 73 -15.01 10.21 -0.11
C ASP A 73 -13.91 11.27 -0.27
N ILE A 74 -12.75 10.90 -0.80
CA ILE A 74 -11.62 11.81 -1.00
C ILE A 74 -11.97 12.95 -1.94
N VAL A 75 -12.56 12.66 -3.11
CA VAL A 75 -12.87 13.69 -4.10
C VAL A 75 -14.07 14.57 -3.72
N HIS A 76 -14.85 14.18 -2.72
CA HIS A 76 -15.92 15.00 -2.16
C HIS A 76 -15.50 15.80 -0.91
N THR A 77 -14.22 15.81 -0.58
CA THR A 77 -13.70 16.62 0.54
C THR A 77 -13.94 18.13 0.39
N PRO A 78 -14.03 18.75 -0.82
CA PRO A 78 -14.43 20.14 -0.94
C PRO A 78 -15.81 20.42 -0.34
N GLU A 79 -16.83 19.62 -0.69
CA GLU A 79 -18.20 19.77 -0.15
C GLU A 79 -18.29 19.42 1.33
N MET A 80 -17.54 18.40 1.76
CA MET A 80 -17.46 18.06 3.18
C MET A 80 -16.91 19.25 3.97
N LYS A 81 -15.87 19.88 3.48
CA LYS A 81 -15.28 21.07 4.13
C LYS A 81 -16.25 22.25 4.15
N GLU A 82 -16.97 22.51 3.07
CA GLU A 82 -18.00 23.56 3.00
C GLU A 82 -19.14 23.29 3.99
N SER A 83 -19.48 22.02 4.25
CA SER A 83 -20.47 21.61 5.26
C SER A 83 -19.93 21.63 6.69
N GLY A 84 -18.67 22.00 6.89
CA GLY A 84 -18.04 22.13 8.21
C GLY A 84 -17.33 20.87 8.72
N VAL A 85 -17.22 19.81 7.90
CA VAL A 85 -16.41 18.62 8.22
C VAL A 85 -14.93 19.02 8.22
N LYS A 86 -14.21 18.61 9.23
CA LYS A 86 -12.77 18.82 9.33
C LYS A 86 -12.01 17.80 8.49
N ILE A 87 -11.04 18.28 7.72
CA ILE A 87 -10.28 17.45 6.79
C ILE A 87 -8.89 17.15 7.35
N LEU A 88 -8.65 15.91 7.72
CA LEU A 88 -7.37 15.40 8.20
C LEU A 88 -6.75 14.47 7.13
N TYR A 89 -5.62 14.88 6.58
CA TYR A 89 -4.84 14.04 5.69
C TYR A 89 -3.59 13.49 6.37
N GLY A 90 -3.13 12.37 5.87
CA GLY A 90 -1.83 11.80 6.17
C GLY A 90 -1.05 11.51 4.89
N ILE A 91 0.21 11.13 5.06
CA ILE A 91 1.10 10.66 3.99
C ILE A 91 1.65 9.27 4.31
N LEU A 92 2.06 8.54 3.30
CA LEU A 92 2.77 7.27 3.46
C LEU A 92 4.25 7.53 3.85
N PRO A 93 4.86 6.75 4.75
CA PRO A 93 4.26 5.69 5.58
C PRO A 93 3.37 6.28 6.67
N ALA A 94 2.24 5.62 6.95
CA ALA A 94 1.22 6.13 7.84
C ALA A 94 1.16 5.34 9.15
N ILE A 95 1.08 6.04 10.28
CA ILE A 95 0.66 5.41 11.53
C ILE A 95 -0.87 5.46 11.60
N ALA A 96 -1.51 4.52 10.93
CA ALA A 96 -2.96 4.47 10.78
C ALA A 96 -3.74 4.61 12.10
N ASN A 97 -3.19 4.09 13.19
CA ASN A 97 -3.81 4.09 14.50
C ASN A 97 -4.22 5.48 15.01
N TYR A 98 -3.34 6.48 14.85
CA TYR A 98 -3.62 7.84 15.34
C TYR A 98 -4.69 8.55 14.51
N TYR A 99 -4.68 8.35 13.20
CA TYR A 99 -5.72 8.90 12.32
C TYR A 99 -7.07 8.22 12.60
N TYR A 100 -7.05 6.90 12.80
CA TYR A 100 -8.25 6.16 13.12
C TYR A 100 -8.80 6.50 14.50
N ALA A 101 -7.93 6.79 15.49
CA ALA A 101 -8.34 7.33 16.78
C ALA A 101 -9.04 8.69 16.63
N ALA A 102 -8.53 9.58 15.75
CA ALA A 102 -9.20 10.84 15.43
C ALA A 102 -10.59 10.62 14.80
N LYS A 103 -10.74 9.61 13.92
CA LYS A 103 -12.04 9.24 13.34
C LYS A 103 -13.01 8.68 14.40
N ILE A 104 -12.51 7.85 15.32
CA ILE A 104 -13.32 7.34 16.44
C ILE A 104 -13.83 8.49 17.30
N ALA A 105 -12.96 9.43 17.66
CA ALA A 105 -13.30 10.58 18.48
C ALA A 105 -14.26 11.59 17.81
N GLY A 106 -14.02 11.86 16.51
CA GLY A 106 -14.74 12.90 15.77
C GLY A 106 -15.97 12.42 15.00
N GLY A 107 -16.08 11.10 14.72
CA GLY A 107 -17.18 10.52 13.94
C GLY A 107 -17.32 11.17 12.57
N ASP A 108 -18.55 11.59 12.23
CA ASP A 108 -18.85 12.22 10.93
C ASP A 108 -18.41 13.69 10.83
N LYS A 109 -17.92 14.28 11.92
CA LYS A 109 -17.39 15.66 11.92
C LYS A 109 -15.97 15.75 11.38
N ILE A 110 -15.30 14.63 11.19
CA ILE A 110 -13.95 14.56 10.67
C ILE A 110 -13.85 13.57 9.52
N PHE A 111 -13.20 14.00 8.46
CA PHE A 111 -12.72 13.13 7.39
C PHE A 111 -11.25 12.78 7.65
N ILE A 112 -10.91 11.51 7.51
CA ILE A 112 -9.52 11.04 7.52
C ILE A 112 -9.18 10.41 6.17
N GLY A 113 -7.99 10.65 5.63
CA GLY A 113 -7.60 10.00 4.38
C GLY A 113 -6.16 10.26 3.96
N PHE A 114 -5.75 9.51 2.96
CA PHE A 114 -4.43 9.57 2.32
C PHE A 114 -4.64 9.79 0.83
N PRO A 115 -4.93 11.03 0.41
CA PRO A 115 -5.37 11.32 -0.95
C PRO A 115 -4.33 10.91 -2.00
N ASP A 116 -3.05 11.09 -1.69
CA ASP A 116 -1.94 10.71 -2.54
C ASP A 116 -1.92 9.21 -2.84
N LEU A 117 -1.77 8.38 -1.83
CA LEU A 117 -1.68 6.93 -1.99
C LEU A 117 -2.97 6.33 -2.54
N LEU A 118 -4.12 6.74 -1.98
CA LEU A 118 -5.40 6.14 -2.37
C LEU A 118 -5.81 6.51 -3.80
N MET A 119 -5.58 7.77 -4.22
CA MET A 119 -5.87 8.17 -5.59
C MET A 119 -4.93 7.51 -6.58
N VAL A 120 -3.60 7.49 -6.32
CA VAL A 120 -2.65 6.80 -7.20
C VAL A 120 -3.01 5.33 -7.33
N ASN A 121 -3.21 4.65 -6.20
CA ASN A 121 -3.52 3.22 -6.22
C ASN A 121 -4.83 2.95 -6.96
N THR A 122 -5.91 3.66 -6.65
CA THR A 122 -7.20 3.41 -7.29
C THR A 122 -7.16 3.73 -8.78
N LEU A 123 -6.61 4.89 -9.14
CA LEU A 123 -6.59 5.33 -10.54
C LEU A 123 -5.64 4.49 -11.40
N ASN A 124 -4.46 4.14 -10.92
CA ASN A 124 -3.54 3.30 -11.69
C ASN A 124 -3.89 1.82 -11.64
N SER A 125 -4.26 1.30 -10.47
CA SER A 125 -4.53 -0.13 -10.33
C SER A 125 -5.80 -0.59 -11.04
N PHE A 126 -6.81 0.27 -11.17
CA PHE A 126 -8.11 -0.11 -11.75
C PHE A 126 -8.39 0.51 -13.11
N PHE A 127 -7.82 1.69 -13.41
CA PHE A 127 -8.16 2.45 -14.62
C PHE A 127 -6.94 2.82 -15.47
N HIS A 128 -5.72 2.69 -14.95
CA HIS A 128 -4.48 3.20 -15.57
C HIS A 128 -4.60 4.69 -15.92
N ALA A 129 -5.10 5.49 -15.01
CA ALA A 129 -5.56 6.86 -15.27
C ALA A 129 -5.05 7.92 -14.25
N ALA A 130 -3.95 7.70 -13.55
CA ALA A 130 -3.36 8.70 -12.66
C ALA A 130 -2.64 9.83 -13.42
N GLY A 131 -2.23 9.59 -14.66
CA GLY A 131 -1.42 10.51 -15.48
C GLY A 131 -1.89 11.97 -15.49
N PRO A 132 -3.17 12.30 -15.67
CA PRO A 132 -3.62 13.69 -15.70
C PRO A 132 -3.24 14.52 -14.46
N PHE A 133 -3.30 13.94 -13.26
CA PHE A 133 -2.92 14.62 -12.02
C PHE A 133 -1.40 14.73 -11.89
N LEU A 134 -0.69 13.71 -12.30
CA LEU A 134 0.77 13.69 -12.24
C LEU A 134 1.35 14.74 -13.21
N ASN A 135 0.81 14.85 -14.43
CA ASN A 135 1.19 15.86 -15.41
C ASN A 135 1.01 17.29 -14.89
N VAL A 136 -0.12 17.56 -14.23
CA VAL A 136 -0.38 18.88 -13.62
C VAL A 136 0.70 19.21 -12.59
N ALA A 137 1.12 18.28 -11.74
CA ALA A 137 2.18 18.52 -10.77
C ALA A 137 3.55 18.80 -11.46
N GLU A 138 3.80 18.15 -12.59
CA GLU A 138 5.00 18.38 -13.38
C GLU A 138 5.06 19.79 -13.98
N GLU A 139 3.93 20.38 -14.35
CA GLU A 139 3.84 21.77 -14.79
C GLU A 139 4.23 22.77 -13.68
N TYR A 140 4.06 22.37 -12.41
CA TYR A 140 4.48 23.15 -11.25
C TYR A 140 5.93 22.88 -10.80
N GLY A 141 6.69 22.10 -11.55
CA GLY A 141 8.10 21.86 -11.29
C GLY A 141 8.43 20.54 -10.59
N PHE A 142 7.43 19.70 -10.30
CA PHE A 142 7.63 18.32 -9.84
C PHE A 142 7.97 17.42 -11.04
N THR A 143 9.04 17.77 -11.73
CA THR A 143 9.35 17.19 -13.02
C THR A 143 9.99 15.82 -12.93
N TYR A 144 9.90 15.08 -14.03
CA TYR A 144 10.53 13.80 -14.27
C TYR A 144 12.04 13.80 -13.93
N GLY A 145 12.79 14.82 -14.35
CA GLY A 145 14.23 14.89 -14.12
C GLY A 145 14.65 14.98 -12.65
N CYS A 146 13.76 15.37 -11.77
CA CYS A 146 13.97 15.41 -10.33
C CYS A 146 13.55 14.12 -9.63
N ARG A 147 12.91 13.18 -10.32
CA ARG A 147 12.39 11.91 -9.79
C ARG A 147 11.56 12.08 -8.53
N HIS A 148 10.64 13.05 -8.53
CA HIS A 148 9.70 13.22 -7.44
C HIS A 148 8.75 12.03 -7.33
N CYS A 149 8.50 11.61 -6.09
CA CYS A 149 7.57 10.53 -5.78
C CYS A 149 6.18 10.81 -6.40
N PRO A 150 5.59 9.86 -7.14
CA PRO A 150 4.27 10.02 -7.74
C PRO A 150 3.16 10.31 -6.72
N LEU A 151 3.30 9.87 -5.47
CA LEU A 151 2.38 10.21 -4.40
C LEU A 151 2.36 11.73 -4.15
N ASN A 152 3.54 12.35 -4.09
CA ASN A 152 3.66 13.78 -3.90
C ASN A 152 3.13 14.57 -5.11
N LYS A 153 3.41 14.09 -6.33
CA LYS A 153 2.82 14.64 -7.56
C LYS A 153 1.28 14.56 -7.52
N MET A 154 0.73 13.40 -7.14
CA MET A 154 -0.72 13.21 -7.03
C MET A 154 -1.35 14.20 -6.04
N ARG A 155 -0.75 14.36 -4.85
CA ARG A 155 -1.26 15.29 -3.82
C ARG A 155 -1.31 16.73 -4.33
N LEU A 156 -0.25 17.21 -4.96
CA LEU A 156 -0.22 18.55 -5.56
C LEU A 156 -1.23 18.66 -6.71
N GLY A 157 -1.21 17.73 -7.67
CA GLY A 157 -2.09 17.74 -8.84
C GLY A 157 -3.57 17.71 -8.46
N ALA A 158 -3.96 16.83 -7.54
CA ALA A 158 -5.34 16.75 -7.06
C ALA A 158 -5.80 18.03 -6.34
N TYR A 159 -4.90 18.69 -5.60
CA TYR A 159 -5.21 19.93 -4.92
C TYR A 159 -5.36 21.12 -5.89
N VAL A 160 -4.41 21.31 -6.80
CA VAL A 160 -4.46 22.47 -7.71
C VAL A 160 -5.56 22.37 -8.77
N THR A 161 -6.00 21.17 -9.09
CA THR A 161 -7.19 20.92 -9.94
C THR A 161 -8.51 21.10 -9.20
N GLY A 162 -8.48 21.30 -7.87
CA GLY A 162 -9.68 21.42 -7.04
C GLY A 162 -10.39 20.08 -6.78
N THR A 163 -9.76 18.96 -7.11
CA THR A 163 -10.33 17.62 -6.89
C THR A 163 -10.41 17.28 -5.41
N ILE A 164 -9.45 17.76 -4.61
CA ILE A 164 -9.46 17.60 -3.14
C ILE A 164 -9.41 18.96 -2.43
N ALA A 165 -9.97 19.02 -1.23
CA ALA A 165 -9.89 20.23 -0.38
C ALA A 165 -8.48 20.44 0.19
N ALA A 166 -8.13 21.71 0.48
CA ALA A 166 -7.02 21.98 1.40
C ALA A 166 -7.35 21.40 2.80
N PRO A 167 -6.43 20.68 3.45
CA PRO A 167 -6.69 20.08 4.75
C PRO A 167 -6.84 21.15 5.86
N ASP A 168 -7.57 20.79 6.92
CA ASP A 168 -7.47 21.49 8.20
C ASP A 168 -6.15 21.15 8.86
N LEU A 169 -5.68 19.91 8.65
CA LEU A 169 -4.32 19.49 8.96
C LEU A 169 -3.90 18.34 8.01
N ILE A 170 -2.68 18.38 7.48
CA ILE A 170 -1.97 17.20 7.04
C ILE A 170 -0.87 16.89 8.05
N TRP A 171 -0.85 15.67 8.56
CA TRP A 171 0.17 15.22 9.47
C TRP A 171 1.13 14.29 8.77
N SER A 172 2.36 14.69 8.68
CA SER A 172 3.45 13.88 8.16
C SER A 172 4.48 13.62 9.26
N TRP A 173 5.31 12.64 9.05
CA TRP A 173 6.41 12.32 9.94
C TRP A 173 7.62 11.94 9.10
N GLY A 174 8.74 12.56 9.41
CA GLY A 174 10.00 12.41 8.68
C GLY A 174 10.63 11.07 8.96
N PHE A 175 10.00 10.01 8.43
CA PHE A 175 10.39 8.64 8.62
C PHE A 175 10.67 8.02 7.24
N ASN A 176 11.88 7.58 7.01
CA ASN A 176 12.35 6.96 5.75
C ASN A 176 12.02 7.77 4.47
N CYS A 177 11.55 9.01 4.60
CA CYS A 177 11.17 9.84 3.48
C CYS A 177 11.38 11.31 3.84
N ASP A 178 12.32 11.96 3.19
CA ASP A 178 12.54 13.40 3.33
C ASP A 178 11.64 14.22 2.40
N GLU A 179 11.14 13.63 1.35
CA GLU A 179 10.35 14.29 0.30
C GLU A 179 8.90 14.51 0.70
N GLY A 180 8.27 13.54 1.33
CA GLY A 180 6.85 13.63 1.73
C GLY A 180 6.54 14.84 2.62
N PRO A 181 7.24 15.04 3.75
CA PRO A 181 7.08 16.23 4.58
C PRO A 181 7.45 17.55 3.88
N LYS A 182 8.50 17.53 3.05
CA LYS A 182 8.95 18.71 2.32
C LYS A 182 7.93 19.15 1.26
N THR A 183 7.22 18.22 0.67
CA THR A 183 6.17 18.51 -0.31
C THR A 183 5.05 19.38 0.26
N ASP A 184 4.69 19.22 1.53
CA ASP A 184 3.65 20.03 2.16
C ASP A 184 4.06 21.52 2.26
N GLU A 185 5.31 21.80 2.59
CA GLU A 185 5.88 23.15 2.54
C GLU A 185 5.87 23.69 1.10
N MET A 186 6.27 22.86 0.12
CA MET A 186 6.32 23.25 -1.28
C MET A 186 4.92 23.56 -1.84
N ILE A 187 3.90 22.77 -1.52
CA ILE A 187 2.51 23.02 -1.94
C ILE A 187 2.06 24.41 -1.45
N GLN A 188 2.35 24.76 -0.20
CA GLN A 188 2.03 26.09 0.31
C GLN A 188 2.80 27.19 -0.43
N GLY A 189 4.09 26.99 -0.69
CA GLY A 189 4.93 27.94 -1.43
C GLY A 189 4.48 28.13 -2.88
N ILE A 190 4.19 27.04 -3.58
CA ILE A 190 3.75 27.05 -4.99
C ILE A 190 2.39 27.71 -5.16
N THR A 191 1.44 27.36 -4.30
CA THR A 191 0.05 27.80 -4.47
C THR A 191 -0.22 29.16 -3.85
N GLY A 192 0.64 29.64 -2.94
CA GLY A 192 0.41 30.84 -2.15
C GLY A 192 -0.81 30.75 -1.22
N LYS A 193 -1.40 29.55 -1.07
CA LYS A 193 -2.59 29.29 -0.26
C LYS A 193 -2.22 28.58 1.02
N LYS A 194 -3.06 28.74 2.05
CA LYS A 194 -2.87 28.06 3.32
C LYS A 194 -3.00 26.54 3.15
N TRP A 195 -1.92 25.84 3.45
CA TRP A 195 -1.85 24.38 3.53
C TRP A 195 -1.29 24.02 4.90
N ASN A 196 -2.17 23.66 5.84
CA ASN A 196 -1.77 23.39 7.21
C ASN A 196 -1.08 22.04 7.30
N TYR A 197 0.15 22.00 7.75
CA TYR A 197 0.89 20.77 7.97
C TYR A 197 1.58 20.74 9.33
N HIS A 198 1.77 19.53 9.84
CA HIS A 198 2.58 19.23 11.01
C HIS A 198 3.52 18.08 10.70
N VAL A 199 4.78 18.19 11.11
CA VAL A 199 5.79 17.16 10.91
C VAL A 199 6.25 16.64 12.25
N SER A 200 5.97 15.36 12.54
CA SER A 200 6.60 14.66 13.66
C SER A 200 7.94 14.07 13.23
N ARG A 201 8.91 14.05 14.13
CA ARG A 201 10.22 13.47 13.85
C ARG A 201 10.33 12.12 14.54
N VAL A 202 10.82 11.13 13.81
CA VAL A 202 11.05 9.79 14.31
C VAL A 202 12.51 9.44 14.09
N PRO A 203 13.26 9.06 15.13
CA PRO A 203 14.64 8.69 14.97
C PRO A 203 14.76 7.29 14.35
N HIS A 204 15.69 7.13 13.42
CA HIS A 204 16.10 5.85 12.86
C HIS A 204 17.63 5.77 12.72
N ASP A 205 18.30 6.28 13.73
CA ASP A 205 19.76 6.37 13.87
C ASP A 205 20.32 5.34 14.87
N ALA A 206 19.68 4.17 14.98
CA ALA A 206 20.12 3.08 15.85
C ALA A 206 21.50 2.54 15.43
N ALA A 207 22.28 2.09 16.40
CA ALA A 207 23.55 1.45 16.14
C ALA A 207 23.37 0.17 15.30
N PHE A 208 24.30 -0.09 14.40
CA PHE A 208 24.18 -1.13 13.37
C PHE A 208 23.99 -2.55 13.93
N ASP A 209 24.64 -2.89 15.02
CA ASP A 209 24.66 -4.23 15.62
C ASP A 209 23.86 -4.35 16.93
N GLU A 210 23.18 -3.28 17.34
CA GLU A 210 22.36 -3.22 18.53
C GLU A 210 20.88 -3.02 18.21
N ARG A 211 20.02 -3.49 19.12
CA ARG A 211 18.56 -3.32 19.01
C ARG A 211 18.07 -2.05 19.68
N GLU A 212 18.79 -0.93 19.47
CA GLU A 212 18.43 0.37 20.02
C GLU A 212 17.08 0.91 19.51
N ASP A 213 16.64 0.43 18.34
CA ASP A 213 15.33 0.70 17.79
C ASP A 213 14.16 0.28 18.70
N LEU A 214 14.41 -0.62 19.66
CA LEU A 214 13.43 -1.08 20.66
C LEU A 214 13.75 -0.61 22.09
N MET A 215 14.74 0.26 22.29
CA MET A 215 15.03 0.83 23.61
C MET A 215 13.92 1.75 24.09
N ASP A 216 13.65 1.73 25.39
CA ASP A 216 12.54 2.48 25.99
C ASP A 216 12.66 3.99 25.77
N GLU A 217 13.86 4.55 25.76
CA GLU A 217 14.11 5.97 25.50
C GLU A 217 13.70 6.35 24.07
N ARG A 218 14.00 5.51 23.07
CA ARG A 218 13.60 5.75 21.67
C ARG A 218 12.10 5.62 21.52
N LEU A 219 11.51 4.59 22.12
CA LEU A 219 10.05 4.40 22.10
C LEU A 219 9.34 5.56 22.80
N LYS A 220 9.90 6.03 23.92
CA LYS A 220 9.36 7.19 24.61
C LYS A 220 9.46 8.46 23.76
N PHE A 221 10.61 8.71 23.12
CA PHE A 221 10.78 9.84 22.22
C PHE A 221 9.79 9.78 21.08
N MET A 222 9.63 8.64 20.43
CA MET A 222 8.65 8.43 19.37
C MET A 222 7.23 8.68 19.87
N SER A 223 6.85 8.12 21.00
CA SER A 223 5.55 8.33 21.63
C SER A 223 5.29 9.81 21.91
N ASP A 224 6.28 10.55 22.44
CA ASP A 224 6.17 11.98 22.71
C ASP A 224 6.00 12.80 21.40
N GLN A 225 6.71 12.42 20.32
CA GLN A 225 6.52 13.05 18.99
C GLN A 225 5.13 12.77 18.43
N MET A 226 4.61 11.57 18.60
CA MET A 226 3.25 11.23 18.18
C MET A 226 2.19 12.00 18.98
N LYS A 227 2.40 12.18 20.29
CA LYS A 227 1.55 13.03 21.14
C LYS A 227 1.51 14.49 20.65
N LEU A 228 2.62 15.04 20.14
CA LEU A 228 2.65 16.36 19.52
C LEU A 228 1.83 16.40 18.23
N GLY A 229 1.91 15.35 17.39
CA GLY A 229 1.07 15.21 16.20
C GLY A 229 -0.42 15.14 16.53
N VAL A 230 -0.79 14.34 17.54
CA VAL A 230 -2.19 14.25 18.01
C VAL A 230 -2.68 15.60 18.55
N LYS A 231 -1.87 16.33 19.33
CA LYS A 231 -2.22 17.69 19.77
C LYS A 231 -2.44 18.64 18.59
N ALA A 232 -1.67 18.48 17.50
CA ALA A 232 -1.90 19.26 16.29
C ALA A 232 -3.23 18.88 15.62
N ILE A 233 -3.61 17.59 15.60
CA ILE A 233 -4.94 17.14 15.14
C ILE A 233 -6.04 17.77 15.99
N GLU A 234 -5.97 17.64 17.30
CA GLU A 234 -6.97 18.18 18.23
C GLU A 234 -7.20 19.68 18.03
N LYS A 235 -6.10 20.43 17.90
CA LYS A 235 -6.13 21.89 17.70
C LYS A 235 -6.75 22.31 16.37
N ASN A 236 -6.46 21.58 15.27
CA ASN A 236 -6.84 22.00 13.92
C ASN A 236 -8.16 21.35 13.46
N CYS A 237 -8.46 20.17 13.98
CA CYS A 237 -9.66 19.41 13.59
C CYS A 237 -10.79 19.46 14.63
N ASP A 238 -10.59 20.21 15.72
CA ASP A 238 -11.60 20.44 16.75
C ASP A 238 -12.17 19.12 17.34
N VAL A 239 -11.29 18.20 17.65
CA VAL A 239 -11.57 16.90 18.27
C VAL A 239 -10.72 16.73 19.52
N THR A 240 -11.15 15.89 20.45
CA THR A 240 -10.34 15.45 21.59
C THR A 240 -10.16 13.95 21.52
N ILE A 241 -8.91 13.49 21.45
CA ILE A 241 -8.56 12.07 21.33
C ILE A 241 -8.15 11.55 22.69
N THR A 242 -8.90 10.59 23.21
CA THR A 242 -8.63 9.98 24.52
C THR A 242 -7.71 8.76 24.38
N ASP A 243 -7.15 8.32 25.50
CA ASP A 243 -6.39 7.05 25.56
C ASP A 243 -7.27 5.86 25.18
N GLU A 244 -8.57 5.91 25.47
CA GLU A 244 -9.56 4.89 25.10
C GLU A 244 -9.76 4.85 23.57
N ASP A 245 -9.83 6.00 22.91
CA ASP A 245 -9.94 6.07 21.45
C ASP A 245 -8.71 5.47 20.78
N LEU A 246 -7.52 5.79 21.29
CA LEU A 246 -6.26 5.24 20.78
C LEU A 246 -6.17 3.73 21.05
N ALA A 247 -6.54 3.28 22.25
CA ALA A 247 -6.55 1.85 22.57
C ALA A 247 -7.51 1.07 21.67
N LYS A 248 -8.69 1.62 21.38
CA LYS A 248 -9.64 1.06 20.43
C LYS A 248 -9.07 1.02 19.01
N ALA A 249 -8.48 2.11 18.55
CA ALA A 249 -7.83 2.19 17.24
C ALA A 249 -6.70 1.16 17.11
N ASN A 250 -5.82 1.04 18.11
CA ASN A 250 -4.75 0.03 18.16
C ASN A 250 -5.29 -1.39 18.01
N LYS A 251 -6.38 -1.70 18.73
CA LYS A 251 -7.02 -3.02 18.68
C LYS A 251 -7.62 -3.32 17.30
N GLU A 252 -8.35 -2.37 16.72
CA GLU A 252 -9.00 -2.57 15.41
C GLU A 252 -7.99 -2.64 14.27
N CYS A 253 -7.01 -1.75 14.24
CA CYS A 253 -5.92 -1.77 13.25
C CYS A 253 -5.10 -3.07 13.35
N GLY A 254 -4.73 -3.49 14.56
CA GLY A 254 -3.99 -4.74 14.78
C GLY A 254 -4.78 -5.98 14.35
N ARG A 255 -6.10 -6.01 14.63
CA ARG A 255 -6.97 -7.09 14.17
C ARG A 255 -7.04 -7.18 12.64
N MET A 256 -7.15 -6.04 11.98
CA MET A 256 -7.19 -5.99 10.51
C MET A 256 -5.84 -6.40 9.89
N ALA A 257 -4.74 -5.87 10.42
CA ALA A 257 -3.39 -6.26 10.00
C ALA A 257 -3.18 -7.77 10.13
N PHE A 258 -3.60 -8.37 11.26
CA PHE A 258 -3.52 -9.81 11.47
C PHE A 258 -4.33 -10.61 10.44
N LYS A 259 -5.59 -10.23 10.16
CA LYS A 259 -6.42 -10.92 9.17
C LYS A 259 -5.79 -10.91 7.77
N ALA A 260 -5.30 -9.76 7.36
CA ALA A 260 -4.69 -9.63 6.04
C ALA A 260 -3.34 -10.35 5.94
N GLU A 261 -2.54 -10.33 7.00
CA GLU A 261 -1.30 -11.12 7.06
C GLU A 261 -1.59 -12.62 6.93
N MET A 262 -2.58 -13.13 7.65
CA MET A 262 -2.96 -14.54 7.55
C MET A 262 -3.45 -14.91 6.14
N LEU A 263 -4.20 -14.04 5.48
CA LEU A 263 -4.61 -14.26 4.10
C LEU A 263 -3.42 -14.16 3.13
N THR A 264 -2.53 -13.20 3.33
CA THR A 264 -1.31 -13.05 2.51
C THR A 264 -0.44 -14.31 2.60
N GLN A 265 -0.16 -14.80 3.80
CA GLN A 265 0.61 -16.03 3.98
C GLN A 265 -0.08 -17.26 3.38
N LEU A 266 -1.40 -17.35 3.53
CA LEU A 266 -2.20 -18.42 2.92
C LEU A 266 -2.07 -18.41 1.39
N CYS A 267 -2.19 -17.25 0.76
CA CYS A 267 -2.06 -17.09 -0.69
C CYS A 267 -0.63 -17.36 -1.17
N THR A 268 0.36 -16.77 -0.48
CA THR A 268 1.77 -16.87 -0.86
C THR A 268 2.30 -18.30 -0.77
N ASN A 269 1.80 -19.09 0.20
CA ASN A 269 2.24 -20.47 0.39
C ASN A 269 1.37 -21.52 -0.32
N ALA A 270 0.31 -21.10 -1.01
CA ALA A 270 -0.50 -22.01 -1.80
C ALA A 270 0.29 -22.60 -2.98
N ASN A 271 0.12 -23.90 -3.20
CA ASN A 271 0.72 -24.62 -4.34
C ASN A 271 -0.30 -25.61 -4.94
N PRO A 272 -0.89 -25.32 -6.09
CA PRO A 272 -0.60 -24.20 -7.00
C PRO A 272 -0.98 -22.82 -6.43
N PRO A 273 -0.40 -21.72 -6.94
CA PRO A 273 -0.80 -20.36 -6.57
C PRO A 273 -2.27 -20.09 -6.87
N VAL A 274 -3.03 -19.57 -5.91
CA VAL A 274 -4.50 -19.41 -6.01
C VAL A 274 -4.94 -18.01 -6.42
N VAL A 275 -4.09 -16.99 -6.23
CA VAL A 275 -4.30 -15.62 -6.66
C VAL A 275 -3.07 -15.07 -7.36
N GLY A 276 -3.24 -14.07 -8.22
CA GLY A 276 -2.14 -13.32 -8.82
C GLY A 276 -1.47 -12.39 -7.82
N GLY A 277 -0.23 -11.99 -8.13
CA GLY A 277 0.52 -11.06 -7.28
C GLY A 277 -0.12 -9.69 -7.20
N GLU A 278 -0.84 -9.26 -8.22
CA GLU A 278 -1.59 -8.01 -8.28
C GLU A 278 -2.68 -7.99 -7.19
N THR A 279 -3.41 -9.08 -7.03
CA THR A 279 -4.42 -9.24 -5.97
C THR A 279 -3.79 -9.17 -4.57
N LEU A 280 -2.63 -9.81 -4.37
CA LEU A 280 -1.89 -9.72 -3.11
C LEU A 280 -1.39 -8.29 -2.83
N THR A 281 -0.91 -7.60 -3.85
CA THR A 281 -0.48 -6.20 -3.75
C THR A 281 -1.60 -5.31 -3.25
N MET A 282 -2.79 -5.40 -3.85
CA MET A 282 -3.96 -4.62 -3.43
C MET A 282 -4.34 -4.93 -1.97
N LEU A 283 -4.40 -6.20 -1.61
CA LEU A 283 -4.71 -6.64 -0.25
C LEU A 283 -3.75 -6.04 0.77
N GLN A 284 -2.46 -6.07 0.48
CA GLN A 284 -1.42 -5.56 1.36
C GLN A 284 -1.49 -4.03 1.50
N GLN A 285 -1.73 -3.31 0.41
CA GLN A 285 -1.80 -1.85 0.43
C GLN A 285 -3.04 -1.31 1.17
N CYS A 286 -4.16 -2.01 1.14
CA CYS A 286 -5.36 -1.66 1.91
C CYS A 286 -5.09 -1.42 3.39
N LEU A 287 -4.05 -2.04 3.95
CA LEU A 287 -3.79 -2.03 5.38
C LEU A 287 -2.81 -0.94 5.81
N THR A 288 -2.18 -0.28 4.87
CA THR A 288 -1.19 0.77 5.16
C THR A 288 -1.83 2.11 5.49
N VAL A 289 -3.11 2.27 5.22
CA VAL A 289 -3.85 3.53 5.43
C VAL A 289 -5.20 3.29 6.10
N PRO A 290 -5.66 4.19 6.98
CA PRO A 290 -7.01 4.15 7.49
C PRO A 290 -7.98 4.65 6.42
N PHE A 291 -9.10 3.96 6.26
CA PHE A 291 -10.20 4.41 5.42
C PHE A 291 -11.18 5.29 6.21
N ASN A 292 -11.69 6.32 5.59
CA ASN A 292 -12.72 7.17 6.18
C ASN A 292 -14.00 6.39 6.51
N THR A 293 -14.34 5.40 5.69
CA THR A 293 -15.44 4.46 5.91
C THR A 293 -15.16 3.43 7.01
N GLY A 294 -13.96 3.43 7.59
CA GLY A 294 -13.51 2.43 8.56
C GLY A 294 -13.22 1.08 7.91
N PHE A 295 -13.18 0.03 8.72
CA PHE A 295 -12.77 -1.31 8.26
C PHE A 295 -13.90 -2.18 7.72
N LYS A 296 -15.17 -1.76 7.82
CA LYS A 296 -16.34 -2.62 7.52
C LYS A 296 -16.27 -3.27 6.14
N TYR A 297 -16.07 -2.50 5.10
CA TYR A 297 -16.06 -2.99 3.72
C TYR A 297 -14.80 -3.80 3.41
N LEU A 298 -13.68 -3.36 3.93
CA LEU A 298 -12.40 -4.04 3.77
C LEU A 298 -12.38 -5.38 4.52
N GLU A 299 -12.90 -5.42 5.73
CA GLU A 299 -12.99 -6.65 6.54
C GLU A 299 -13.89 -7.68 5.86
N ASP A 300 -15.05 -7.27 5.33
CA ASP A 300 -15.95 -8.16 4.59
C ASP A 300 -15.28 -8.71 3.33
N ALA A 301 -14.52 -7.89 2.61
CA ALA A 301 -13.73 -8.31 1.45
C ALA A 301 -12.68 -9.37 1.82
N ILE A 302 -11.89 -9.13 2.87
CA ILE A 302 -10.85 -10.05 3.36
C ILE A 302 -11.46 -11.36 3.86
N ASP A 303 -12.53 -11.30 4.63
CA ASP A 303 -13.22 -12.51 5.15
C ASP A 303 -13.83 -13.33 4.00
N THR A 304 -14.40 -12.67 2.99
CA THR A 304 -14.93 -13.32 1.79
C THR A 304 -13.80 -13.98 1.00
N LEU A 305 -12.74 -13.26 0.69
CA LEU A 305 -11.60 -13.79 -0.07
C LEU A 305 -10.91 -14.94 0.67
N THR A 306 -10.79 -14.86 2.00
CA THR A 306 -10.22 -15.95 2.82
C THR A 306 -10.99 -17.25 2.67
N LYS A 307 -12.33 -17.19 2.63
CA LYS A 307 -13.19 -18.37 2.43
C LYS A 307 -13.00 -18.95 1.03
N GLU A 308 -12.99 -18.09 0.02
CA GLU A 308 -12.83 -18.48 -1.39
C GLU A 308 -11.46 -19.09 -1.66
N VAL A 309 -10.39 -18.47 -1.16
CA VAL A 309 -9.02 -18.98 -1.29
C VAL A 309 -8.86 -20.33 -0.61
N ARG A 310 -9.39 -20.52 0.60
CA ARG A 310 -9.37 -21.84 1.27
C ARG A 310 -10.11 -22.92 0.47
N ALA A 311 -11.23 -22.56 -0.15
CA ALA A 311 -11.97 -23.48 -1.00
C ALA A 311 -11.16 -23.87 -2.25
N ALA A 312 -10.52 -22.89 -2.91
CA ALA A 312 -9.65 -23.12 -4.07
C ALA A 312 -8.45 -24.02 -3.73
N ILE A 313 -7.76 -23.76 -2.61
CA ILE A 313 -6.67 -24.61 -2.14
C ILE A 313 -7.14 -26.04 -1.90
N LYS A 314 -8.29 -26.20 -1.23
CA LYS A 314 -8.88 -27.54 -0.98
C LYS A 314 -9.23 -28.27 -2.27
N ALA A 315 -9.68 -27.55 -3.29
CA ALA A 315 -10.01 -28.10 -4.61
C ALA A 315 -8.75 -28.37 -5.49
N GLY A 316 -7.57 -27.92 -5.08
CA GLY A 316 -6.34 -27.98 -5.87
C GLY A 316 -6.36 -27.04 -7.07
N GLU A 317 -7.21 -26.01 -7.05
CA GLU A 317 -7.29 -24.99 -8.09
C GLU A 317 -6.14 -23.98 -7.97
N GLY A 318 -5.73 -23.39 -9.10
CA GLY A 318 -4.70 -22.38 -9.13
C GLY A 318 -4.84 -21.45 -10.34
N VAL A 319 -4.22 -20.28 -10.24
CA VAL A 319 -4.06 -19.33 -11.36
C VAL A 319 -2.79 -19.59 -12.16
N MET A 320 -1.89 -20.40 -11.60
CA MET A 320 -0.65 -20.85 -12.22
C MET A 320 -0.44 -22.34 -11.91
N PRO A 321 0.43 -23.05 -12.68
CA PRO A 321 0.77 -24.46 -12.40
C PRO A 321 1.40 -24.65 -11.01
N LYS A 322 1.38 -25.90 -10.53
CA LYS A 322 2.17 -26.29 -9.34
C LYS A 322 3.65 -25.97 -9.56
N ASP A 323 4.32 -25.65 -8.45
CA ASP A 323 5.74 -25.35 -8.42
C ASP A 323 6.16 -24.15 -9.28
N THR A 324 5.21 -23.27 -9.62
CA THR A 324 5.51 -21.98 -10.26
C THR A 324 6.48 -21.18 -9.38
N PRO A 325 7.62 -20.72 -9.93
CA PRO A 325 8.56 -19.91 -9.18
C PRO A 325 7.92 -18.62 -8.66
N LYS A 326 8.31 -18.22 -7.45
CA LYS A 326 7.83 -17.01 -6.76
C LYS A 326 8.93 -15.98 -6.59
N VAL A 327 8.59 -14.70 -6.72
CA VAL A 327 9.48 -13.58 -6.34
C VAL A 327 8.87 -12.75 -5.23
N GLY A 328 9.73 -12.26 -4.34
CA GLY A 328 9.39 -11.24 -3.36
C GLY A 328 9.97 -9.89 -3.75
N PHE A 329 9.51 -8.83 -3.11
CA PHE A 329 9.97 -7.46 -3.34
C PHE A 329 10.58 -6.86 -2.09
N TYR A 330 11.68 -6.13 -2.27
CA TYR A 330 12.15 -5.19 -1.26
C TYR A 330 11.20 -4.00 -1.23
N ASN A 331 10.80 -3.59 -0.04
CA ASN A 331 9.79 -2.57 0.26
C ASN A 331 8.39 -2.93 -0.24
N LEU A 332 7.81 -2.17 -1.15
CA LEU A 332 6.44 -2.30 -1.61
C LEU A 332 6.35 -3.12 -2.91
N PRO A 333 5.22 -3.75 -3.17
CA PRO A 333 4.92 -4.36 -4.45
C PRO A 333 4.43 -3.31 -5.46
N PHE A 334 4.28 -3.69 -6.72
CA PHE A 334 3.80 -2.79 -7.78
C PHE A 334 2.37 -2.31 -7.57
N CYS A 335 2.14 -1.03 -7.77
CA CYS A 335 0.81 -0.45 -7.92
C CYS A 335 0.36 -0.35 -9.39
N VAL A 336 1.23 -0.71 -10.31
CA VAL A 336 0.94 -0.78 -11.75
C VAL A 336 0.80 -2.25 -12.12
N PRO A 337 -0.43 -2.80 -12.20
CA PRO A 337 -0.66 -4.26 -12.20
C PRO A 337 -0.13 -4.98 -13.43
N TRP A 338 0.03 -4.30 -14.59
CA TRP A 338 0.59 -4.94 -15.79
C TRP A 338 1.99 -5.51 -15.57
N VAL A 339 2.77 -4.93 -14.65
CA VAL A 339 4.11 -5.42 -14.31
C VAL A 339 4.04 -6.79 -13.64
N GLY A 340 3.17 -6.94 -12.63
CA GLY A 340 2.91 -8.23 -11.98
C GLY A 340 2.36 -9.27 -12.96
N LYS A 341 1.40 -8.85 -13.80
CA LYS A 341 0.89 -9.70 -14.88
C LYS A 341 2.00 -10.14 -15.83
N TYR A 342 2.94 -9.25 -16.17
CA TYR A 342 4.05 -9.60 -17.07
C TYR A 342 5.02 -10.63 -16.47
N PHE A 343 5.27 -10.59 -15.15
CA PHE A 343 5.95 -11.68 -14.45
C PHE A 343 5.18 -13.00 -14.61
N ARG A 344 3.86 -12.97 -14.38
CA ARG A 344 2.99 -14.14 -14.49
C ARG A 344 2.98 -14.73 -15.91
N ASP A 345 2.87 -13.88 -16.94
CA ASP A 345 2.90 -14.28 -18.35
C ASP A 345 4.27 -14.94 -18.71
N ASN A 346 5.33 -14.58 -18.00
CA ASN A 346 6.66 -15.18 -18.12
C ASN A 346 6.89 -16.37 -17.18
N GLY A 347 5.84 -16.89 -16.53
CA GLY A 347 5.87 -18.10 -15.73
C GLY A 347 6.48 -17.92 -14.33
N VAL A 348 6.45 -16.71 -13.78
CA VAL A 348 6.88 -16.41 -12.41
C VAL A 348 5.78 -15.62 -11.72
N ILE A 349 5.45 -15.95 -10.46
CA ILE A 349 4.42 -15.23 -9.72
C ILE A 349 5.04 -14.30 -8.68
N THR A 350 4.43 -13.13 -8.48
CA THR A 350 4.78 -12.23 -7.40
C THR A 350 4.13 -12.71 -6.10
N GLY A 351 4.88 -12.87 -5.03
CA GLY A 351 4.43 -13.55 -3.83
C GLY A 351 4.27 -12.67 -2.59
N PHE A 352 5.23 -11.80 -2.31
CA PHE A 352 5.15 -10.93 -1.14
C PHE A 352 6.03 -9.68 -1.28
N SER A 353 5.83 -8.72 -0.38
CA SER A 353 6.73 -7.57 -0.22
C SER A 353 7.21 -7.45 1.22
N SER A 354 8.41 -6.95 1.41
CA SER A 354 9.00 -6.89 2.75
C SER A 354 8.33 -5.89 3.68
N ALA A 355 7.79 -4.82 3.14
CA ALA A 355 7.12 -3.78 3.94
C ALA A 355 5.72 -4.18 4.42
N LEU A 356 5.07 -5.10 3.72
CA LEU A 356 3.66 -5.45 3.96
C LEU A 356 3.46 -6.89 4.44
N THR A 357 4.55 -7.67 4.53
CA THR A 357 4.59 -9.00 5.15
C THR A 357 5.29 -8.87 6.49
N HIS A 358 4.76 -9.50 7.52
CA HIS A 358 5.25 -9.32 8.88
C HIS A 358 6.18 -10.45 9.33
N SER A 359 7.28 -10.09 9.99
CA SER A 359 8.14 -11.01 10.74
C SER A 359 7.48 -11.44 12.06
N LYS A 360 8.05 -12.44 12.72
CA LYS A 360 7.56 -12.89 14.04
C LYS A 360 7.57 -11.77 15.06
N LEU A 361 8.58 -10.88 15.01
CA LEU A 361 8.68 -9.75 15.93
C LEU A 361 7.53 -8.75 15.68
N GLU A 362 7.27 -8.41 14.44
CA GLU A 362 6.18 -7.51 14.06
C GLU A 362 4.80 -8.03 14.50
N MET A 363 4.62 -9.35 14.49
CA MET A 363 3.38 -10.02 14.90
C MET A 363 3.29 -10.24 16.42
N SER A 364 4.35 -9.98 17.18
CA SER A 364 4.35 -10.25 18.62
C SER A 364 3.55 -9.19 19.40
N PRO A 365 2.87 -9.58 20.50
CA PRO A 365 2.16 -8.62 21.35
C PRO A 365 3.08 -7.55 21.92
N SER A 366 2.58 -6.34 22.07
CA SER A 366 3.32 -5.25 22.71
C SER A 366 3.64 -5.56 24.18
N ARG A 367 4.81 -5.12 24.64
CA ARG A 367 5.23 -5.14 26.06
C ARG A 367 4.41 -4.14 26.91
N TYR A 368 3.88 -3.08 26.27
CA TYR A 368 3.17 -1.98 26.92
C TYR A 368 1.66 -2.14 26.79
N LYS A 369 1.11 -3.21 27.42
CA LYS A 369 -0.32 -3.57 27.28
C LYS A 369 -1.27 -2.53 27.82
N ASP A 370 -0.85 -1.79 28.86
CA ASP A 370 -1.67 -0.81 29.57
C ASP A 370 -1.36 0.65 29.17
N ASP A 371 -0.40 0.85 28.26
CA ASP A 371 -0.06 2.17 27.71
C ASP A 371 -0.27 2.16 26.19
N PRO A 372 -1.39 2.70 25.68
CA PRO A 372 -1.70 2.68 24.27
C PRO A 372 -0.72 3.49 23.42
N TRP A 373 -0.06 4.50 24.00
CA TRP A 373 0.92 5.33 23.31
C TRP A 373 2.24 4.61 23.11
N MET A 374 2.75 4.01 24.17
CA MET A 374 3.97 3.20 24.10
C MET A 374 3.73 1.93 23.28
N SER A 375 2.53 1.33 23.36
CA SER A 375 2.16 0.19 22.54
C SER A 375 2.16 0.53 21.05
N ALA A 376 1.61 1.67 20.67
CA ALA A 376 1.63 2.12 19.27
C ALA A 376 3.05 2.42 18.79
N ALA A 377 3.86 3.09 19.62
CA ALA A 377 5.27 3.38 19.30
C ALA A 377 6.10 2.10 19.13
N GLU A 378 5.91 1.11 20.01
CA GLU A 378 6.63 -0.17 19.92
C GLU A 378 6.20 -0.97 18.68
N ASN A 379 4.91 -1.09 18.43
CA ASN A 379 4.40 -1.82 17.26
C ASN A 379 4.94 -1.22 15.96
N TRP A 380 5.01 0.10 15.91
CA TRP A 380 5.58 0.77 14.76
C TRP A 380 7.10 0.60 14.64
N SER A 381 7.81 0.72 15.75
CA SER A 381 9.28 0.55 15.76
C SER A 381 9.75 -0.88 15.43
N ARG A 382 8.83 -1.84 15.49
CA ARG A 382 9.08 -3.22 15.03
C ARG A 382 8.94 -3.40 13.53
N ASN A 383 8.34 -2.44 12.83
CA ASN A 383 8.25 -2.49 11.38
C ASN A 383 9.65 -2.42 10.77
N GLY A 384 9.91 -3.23 9.76
CA GLY A 384 11.22 -3.32 9.11
C GLY A 384 11.77 -1.97 8.66
N MET A 385 10.91 -1.07 8.19
CA MET A 385 11.31 0.27 7.78
C MET A 385 11.73 1.20 8.93
N CYS A 386 11.52 0.82 10.19
CA CYS A 386 11.92 1.57 11.38
C CYS A 386 13.20 1.06 12.04
N MET A 387 13.75 -0.03 11.54
CA MET A 387 14.92 -0.68 12.13
C MET A 387 16.20 -0.15 11.50
N ASN A 388 17.35 -0.40 12.19
CA ASN A 388 18.63 -0.26 11.52
C ASN A 388 18.79 -1.33 10.43
N LEU A 389 19.69 -1.08 9.49
CA LEU A 389 19.90 -1.92 8.29
C LEU A 389 20.09 -3.41 8.61
N LYS A 390 20.83 -3.73 9.69
CA LYS A 390 21.07 -5.13 10.08
C LYS A 390 19.79 -5.81 10.55
N ASN A 391 19.03 -5.15 11.44
CA ASN A 391 17.79 -5.69 11.98
C ASN A 391 16.71 -5.81 10.90
N GLU A 392 16.67 -4.87 9.96
CA GLU A 392 15.80 -4.95 8.80
C GLU A 392 16.16 -6.13 7.87
N ALA A 393 17.46 -6.36 7.63
CA ALA A 393 17.93 -7.53 6.88
C ALA A 393 17.59 -8.84 7.60
N ASP A 394 17.69 -8.89 8.92
CA ASP A 394 17.31 -10.07 9.72
C ASP A 394 15.80 -10.34 9.63
N ALA A 395 14.96 -9.30 9.76
CA ALA A 395 13.52 -9.40 9.59
C ALA A 395 13.16 -9.87 8.16
N MET A 396 13.89 -9.37 7.14
CA MET A 396 13.72 -9.84 5.76
C MET A 396 14.04 -11.33 5.62
N CYS A 397 15.11 -11.82 6.25
CA CYS A 397 15.43 -13.25 6.22
C CYS A 397 14.30 -14.09 6.84
N GLU A 398 13.70 -13.66 7.96
CA GLU A 398 12.53 -14.34 8.53
C GLU A 398 11.32 -14.36 7.55
N LYS A 399 11.07 -13.26 6.87
CA LYS A 399 9.98 -13.17 5.87
C LYS A 399 10.23 -14.11 4.69
N ILE A 400 11.47 -14.23 4.24
CA ILE A 400 11.90 -15.19 3.21
C ILE A 400 11.68 -16.64 3.68
N GLU A 401 11.98 -16.94 4.94
CA GLU A 401 11.71 -18.26 5.53
C GLU A 401 10.22 -18.58 5.64
N ILE A 402 9.36 -17.58 5.80
CA ILE A 402 7.89 -17.75 5.86
C ILE A 402 7.31 -17.92 4.47
N CYS A 403 7.79 -17.14 3.49
CA CYS A 403 7.16 -17.02 2.16
C CYS A 403 7.82 -17.89 1.08
N HIS A 404 9.05 -18.36 1.31
CA HIS A 404 9.81 -19.24 0.39
C HIS A 404 9.89 -18.72 -1.06
N PRO A 405 10.37 -17.49 -1.33
CA PRO A 405 10.58 -17.01 -2.68
C PRO A 405 11.78 -17.69 -3.35
N ASP A 406 11.74 -17.80 -4.68
CA ASP A 406 12.85 -18.28 -5.50
C ASP A 406 13.82 -17.15 -5.88
N GLY A 407 13.45 -15.90 -5.61
CA GLY A 407 14.26 -14.70 -5.81
C GLY A 407 13.60 -13.44 -5.24
N MET A 408 14.41 -12.42 -5.04
CA MET A 408 13.97 -11.10 -4.56
C MET A 408 14.21 -10.05 -5.65
N ILE A 409 13.27 -9.12 -5.79
CA ILE A 409 13.36 -8.00 -6.73
C ILE A 409 13.61 -6.70 -5.95
N LEU A 410 14.56 -5.89 -6.42
CA LEU A 410 14.84 -4.54 -5.90
C LEU A 410 15.00 -3.55 -7.07
N GLY A 411 14.96 -2.25 -6.75
CA GLY A 411 15.15 -1.17 -7.73
C GLY A 411 13.90 -0.32 -8.00
N PHE A 412 12.75 -0.70 -7.46
CA PHE A 412 11.51 0.03 -7.66
C PHE A 412 11.39 1.31 -6.82
N PHE A 413 12.33 1.55 -5.88
CA PHE A 413 12.46 2.78 -5.10
C PHE A 413 13.76 3.53 -5.41
N ASP A 414 14.32 3.39 -6.59
CA ASP A 414 15.57 4.07 -6.94
C ASP A 414 15.43 5.60 -7.08
N PHE A 415 14.21 6.11 -7.15
CA PHE A 415 13.93 7.54 -7.06
C PHE A 415 14.16 8.08 -5.63
N ASP A 416 14.00 7.26 -4.58
CA ASP A 416 14.32 7.61 -3.21
C ASP A 416 15.80 7.32 -2.93
N ARG A 417 16.54 8.36 -2.54
CA ARG A 417 18.00 8.27 -2.35
C ARG A 417 18.37 7.29 -1.25
N TRP A 418 17.61 7.30 -0.16
CA TRP A 418 17.90 6.48 1.01
C TRP A 418 17.50 5.03 0.78
N LEU A 419 16.27 4.80 0.38
CA LEU A 419 15.74 3.46 0.13
C LEU A 419 16.46 2.77 -1.03
N GLY A 420 16.78 3.49 -2.10
CA GLY A 420 17.52 2.95 -3.24
C GLY A 420 18.93 2.46 -2.87
N ALA A 421 19.66 3.19 -2.04
CA ALA A 421 20.98 2.76 -1.54
C ALA A 421 20.87 1.59 -0.57
N GLN A 422 19.93 1.67 0.37
CA GLN A 422 19.70 0.66 1.39
C GLN A 422 19.34 -0.70 0.80
N GLN A 423 18.45 -0.75 -0.19
CA GLN A 423 18.05 -1.99 -0.85
C GLN A 423 19.25 -2.79 -1.38
N LYS A 424 20.21 -2.12 -1.99
CA LYS A 424 21.40 -2.79 -2.57
C LYS A 424 22.29 -3.43 -1.51
N ILE A 425 22.46 -2.74 -0.39
CA ILE A 425 23.25 -3.28 0.74
C ILE A 425 22.51 -4.43 1.41
N MET A 426 21.23 -4.23 1.68
CA MET A 426 20.36 -5.23 2.30
C MET A 426 20.26 -6.50 1.45
N ALA A 427 20.10 -6.35 0.11
CA ALA A 427 20.03 -7.47 -0.81
C ALA A 427 21.29 -8.36 -0.76
N LYS A 428 22.48 -7.76 -0.59
CA LYS A 428 23.72 -8.50 -0.39
C LYS A 428 23.67 -9.30 0.91
N MET A 429 23.33 -8.66 2.03
CA MET A 429 23.26 -9.32 3.36
C MET A 429 22.23 -10.46 3.35
N VAL A 430 21.07 -10.25 2.76
CA VAL A 430 20.00 -11.24 2.68
C VAL A 430 20.42 -12.41 1.81
N THR A 431 21.02 -12.17 0.65
CA THR A 431 21.50 -13.22 -0.26
C THR A 431 22.60 -14.07 0.41
N GLU A 432 23.51 -13.45 1.15
CA GLU A 432 24.58 -14.16 1.90
C GLU A 432 24.01 -15.05 2.99
N LYS A 433 22.92 -14.62 3.68
CA LYS A 433 22.32 -15.39 4.78
C LYS A 433 21.37 -16.49 4.33
N THR A 434 20.57 -16.23 3.29
CA THR A 434 19.47 -17.12 2.89
C THR A 434 19.80 -17.96 1.65
N GLY A 435 20.79 -17.56 0.85
CA GLY A 435 21.07 -18.14 -0.45
C GLY A 435 20.05 -17.75 -1.55
N VAL A 436 18.99 -17.00 -1.20
CA VAL A 436 17.99 -16.52 -2.15
C VAL A 436 18.58 -15.32 -2.93
N PRO A 437 18.65 -15.41 -4.26
CA PRO A 437 19.26 -14.35 -5.08
C PRO A 437 18.39 -13.11 -5.14
N SER A 438 19.03 -11.96 -5.27
CA SER A 438 18.36 -10.67 -5.48
C SER A 438 18.66 -10.14 -6.88
N TYR A 439 17.64 -9.62 -7.58
CA TYR A 439 17.71 -9.12 -8.93
C TYR A 439 17.32 -7.65 -8.96
N TYR A 440 18.14 -6.84 -9.65
CA TYR A 440 17.90 -5.41 -9.78
C TYR A 440 17.12 -5.10 -11.06
N ILE A 441 15.97 -4.46 -10.88
CA ILE A 441 15.12 -3.95 -11.96
C ILE A 441 14.75 -2.50 -11.61
N GLU A 442 15.36 -1.55 -12.29
CA GLU A 442 15.04 -0.13 -12.09
C GLU A 442 13.66 0.20 -12.65
N ALA A 443 12.79 0.68 -11.79
CA ALA A 443 11.43 1.10 -12.12
C ALA A 443 10.84 1.96 -10.99
N ASP A 444 9.58 2.35 -11.13
CA ASP A 444 8.78 3.03 -10.12
C ASP A 444 7.55 2.18 -9.77
N PHE A 445 7.12 2.21 -8.49
CA PHE A 445 5.96 1.46 -8.04
C PHE A 445 4.62 2.02 -8.52
N TRP A 446 4.55 3.34 -8.69
CA TRP A 446 3.29 4.06 -8.88
C TRP A 446 3.15 4.73 -10.23
N ASP A 447 4.26 5.00 -10.95
CA ASP A 447 4.27 5.70 -12.23
C ASP A 447 5.04 4.92 -13.28
N ASP A 448 4.33 4.37 -14.26
CA ASP A 448 4.94 3.63 -15.36
C ASP A 448 5.34 4.52 -16.55
N ARG A 449 5.11 5.83 -16.48
CA ARG A 449 5.52 6.80 -17.51
C ARG A 449 7.02 7.11 -17.40
N ASP A 450 7.63 6.85 -16.25
CA ASP A 450 9.01 7.24 -15.91
C ASP A 450 10.07 6.28 -16.48
N TYR A 451 9.69 5.24 -17.22
CA TYR A 451 10.61 4.28 -17.85
C TYR A 451 10.06 3.71 -19.15
N SER A 452 10.98 3.19 -20.00
CA SER A 452 10.57 2.50 -21.23
C SER A 452 9.93 1.14 -20.89
N PRO A 453 8.65 0.89 -21.25
CA PRO A 453 8.00 -0.39 -21.04
C PRO A 453 8.77 -1.55 -21.67
N GLU A 454 9.34 -1.38 -22.86
CA GLU A 454 10.08 -2.42 -23.57
C GLU A 454 11.37 -2.79 -22.85
N SER A 455 12.09 -1.79 -22.32
CA SER A 455 13.30 -2.02 -21.52
C SER A 455 12.97 -2.78 -20.24
N LEU A 456 11.89 -2.40 -19.57
CA LEU A 456 11.41 -3.07 -18.35
C LEU A 456 11.01 -4.53 -18.65
N LYS A 457 10.24 -4.76 -19.72
CA LYS A 457 9.84 -6.10 -20.16
C LYS A 457 11.06 -6.99 -20.40
N THR A 458 12.05 -6.51 -21.13
CA THR A 458 13.29 -7.28 -21.41
C THR A 458 14.03 -7.67 -20.12
N ARG A 459 14.09 -6.77 -19.12
CA ARG A 459 14.71 -7.07 -17.83
C ARG A 459 13.91 -8.11 -17.05
N ILE A 460 12.58 -7.98 -17.02
CA ILE A 460 11.70 -8.95 -16.37
C ILE A 460 11.84 -10.33 -17.01
N GLU A 461 11.81 -10.43 -18.34
CA GLU A 461 12.00 -11.69 -19.08
C GLU A 461 13.30 -12.38 -18.68
N SER A 462 14.40 -11.62 -18.68
CA SER A 462 15.73 -12.15 -18.32
C SER A 462 15.75 -12.69 -16.88
N VAL A 463 15.18 -11.97 -15.94
CA VAL A 463 15.07 -12.39 -14.54
C VAL A 463 14.21 -13.64 -14.42
N CYS A 464 13.04 -13.65 -15.07
CA CYS A 464 12.14 -14.81 -15.07
C CYS A 464 12.82 -16.08 -15.63
N GLN A 465 13.60 -15.95 -16.71
CA GLN A 465 14.35 -17.09 -17.27
C GLN A 465 15.37 -17.65 -16.27
N ILE A 466 16.15 -16.77 -15.62
CA ILE A 466 17.13 -17.19 -14.61
C ILE A 466 16.45 -17.92 -13.45
N ILE A 467 15.36 -17.39 -12.93
CA ILE A 467 14.62 -17.96 -11.80
C ILE A 467 14.06 -19.34 -12.18
N LYS A 468 13.42 -19.47 -13.36
CA LYS A 468 12.89 -20.74 -13.85
C LYS A 468 13.98 -21.80 -14.01
N MET A 469 15.15 -21.44 -14.56
CA MET A 469 16.28 -22.36 -14.70
C MET A 469 16.79 -22.86 -13.33
N ARG A 470 16.93 -21.94 -12.35
CA ARG A 470 17.35 -22.32 -10.99
C ARG A 470 16.33 -23.24 -10.33
N LYS A 471 15.04 -22.91 -10.41
CA LYS A 471 13.97 -23.74 -9.87
C LYS A 471 13.96 -25.15 -10.46
N ALA A 472 14.11 -25.26 -11.77
CA ALA A 472 14.20 -26.55 -12.45
C ALA A 472 15.40 -27.40 -11.98
N GLN A 473 16.56 -26.77 -11.76
CA GLN A 473 17.75 -27.44 -11.22
C GLN A 473 17.53 -27.92 -9.78
N GLU A 474 16.89 -27.11 -8.93
CA GLU A 474 16.56 -27.49 -7.55
C GLU A 474 15.59 -28.68 -7.51
N LEU A 475 14.54 -28.64 -8.33
CA LEU A 475 13.57 -29.74 -8.41
C LEU A 475 14.22 -31.04 -8.91
N ALA A 476 15.07 -30.97 -9.93
CA ALA A 476 15.80 -32.10 -10.43
C ALA A 476 16.75 -32.72 -9.37
N LYS A 477 17.43 -31.84 -8.59
CA LYS A 477 18.28 -32.31 -7.49
C LYS A 477 17.48 -33.01 -6.39
N LYS A 478 16.35 -32.45 -5.96
CA LYS A 478 15.46 -33.08 -4.96
C LYS A 478 14.96 -34.45 -5.45
N ALA A 479 14.47 -34.52 -6.69
CA ALA A 479 14.03 -35.79 -7.26
C ALA A 479 15.13 -36.84 -7.32
N ALA A 480 16.38 -36.46 -7.59
CA ALA A 480 17.53 -37.36 -7.59
C ALA A 480 17.95 -37.80 -6.16
N GLU A 481 17.71 -37.00 -5.15
CA GLU A 481 17.94 -37.33 -3.73
C GLU A 481 16.86 -38.28 -3.19
N GLU A 482 15.59 -38.07 -3.55
CA GLU A 482 14.45 -38.92 -3.18
C GLU A 482 14.48 -40.31 -3.87
N ALA A 483 15.19 -40.42 -4.99
CA ALA A 483 15.36 -41.67 -5.73
C ALA A 483 16.51 -42.54 -5.20
N LYS A 484 17.27 -42.06 -4.25
CA LYS A 484 18.38 -42.77 -3.55
C LYS A 484 17.93 -43.36 -2.24
#